data_c27f38a9621ed865c0143fa85a0a0230
#
_entry.id   c27f38a9621ed865c0143fa85a0a0230
#
_cell.length_a   1.000
_cell.length_b   1.000
_cell.length_c   1.000
_cell.angle_alpha   90.00
_cell.angle_beta   90.00
_cell.angle_gamma   90.00
#
_symmetry.space_group_name_H-M   'P 1'
#
loop_
_entity.id
_entity.type
_entity.pdbx_description
1 polymer ?
#
loop_
_entity_poly.entity_id
_entity_poly.type
_entity_poly.pdbx_seq_one_letter_code
_entity_poly.pdbx_strand_id
1 'polypeptide(L)'
;MERAIQVQLVKFLEANEVLSAYQSGFRKGHSTETAVTYLTDQILEHMDNQQMTGSVFIDLKKAFDLVDHNCLLQKLEHYGVRGKSLTWFQNYLGSRTQQV
;
A
#
# COMPACT_ATOMS: atom_id res chain seq x y z
N MET A 1 2.17 17.62 -11.03
CA MET A 1 0.89 17.58 -10.28
C MET A 1 0.67 16.25 -9.57
N GLU A 2 0.78 15.12 -10.25
CA GLU A 2 0.58 13.79 -9.66
C GLU A 2 1.52 13.52 -8.50
N ARG A 3 2.80 13.89 -8.64
CA ARG A 3 3.79 13.69 -7.57
C ARG A 3 3.47 14.52 -6.32
N ALA A 4 3.01 15.75 -6.50
CA ALA A 4 2.62 16.60 -5.38
C ALA A 4 1.45 16.01 -4.61
N ILE A 5 0.47 15.46 -5.33
CA ILE A 5 -0.68 14.80 -4.73
C ILE A 5 -0.27 13.51 -4.04
N GLN A 6 0.62 12.73 -4.65
CA GLN A 6 1.16 11.52 -4.04
C GLN A 6 1.83 11.83 -2.70
N VAL A 7 2.68 12.84 -2.65
CA VAL A 7 3.39 13.23 -1.43
C VAL A 7 2.39 13.63 -0.34
N GLN A 8 1.39 14.43 -0.70
CA GLN A 8 0.37 14.88 0.25
C GLN A 8 -0.49 13.71 0.75
N LEU A 9 -0.90 12.82 -0.14
CA LEU A 9 -1.71 11.65 0.23
C LEU A 9 -0.95 10.72 1.15
N VAL A 10 0.28 10.37 0.80
CA VAL A 10 1.11 9.47 1.62
C VAL A 10 1.35 10.07 2.99
N LYS A 11 1.66 11.36 3.06
CA LYS A 11 1.84 12.08 4.33
C LYS A 11 0.59 12.02 5.20
N PHE A 12 -0.58 12.23 4.59
CA PHE A 12 -1.86 12.15 5.28
C PHE A 12 -2.11 10.74 5.82
N LEU A 13 -1.90 9.70 5.00
CA LEU A 13 -2.13 8.32 5.40
C LEU A 13 -1.17 7.89 6.51
N GLU A 14 0.09 8.31 6.44
CA GLU A 14 1.07 8.01 7.49
C GLU A 14 0.73 8.72 8.80
N ALA A 15 0.33 9.99 8.74
CA ALA A 15 -0.03 10.77 9.92
C ALA A 15 -1.24 10.18 10.66
N ASN A 16 -2.14 9.52 9.95
CA ASN A 16 -3.34 8.88 10.52
C ASN A 16 -3.17 7.38 10.75
N GLU A 17 -1.95 6.87 10.60
CA GLU A 17 -1.60 5.47 10.85
C GLU A 17 -2.46 4.48 10.04
N VAL A 18 -2.83 4.88 8.81
CA VAL A 18 -3.65 4.04 7.91
C VAL A 18 -2.83 2.92 7.29
N LEU A 19 -1.56 3.18 6.97
CA LEU A 19 -0.69 2.21 6.31
C LEU A 19 -0.15 1.22 7.33
N SER A 20 -0.11 -0.05 6.94
CA SER A 20 0.45 -1.10 7.79
C SER A 20 1.95 -0.89 8.03
N ALA A 21 2.40 -1.11 9.28
CA ALA A 21 3.81 -1.08 9.62
C ALA A 21 4.61 -2.17 8.88
N TYR A 22 3.95 -3.22 8.43
CA TYR A 22 4.58 -4.33 7.72
C TYR A 22 4.68 -4.10 6.21
N GLN A 23 4.05 -3.05 5.69
CA GLN A 23 4.12 -2.74 4.27
C GLN A 23 5.46 -2.12 3.91
N SER A 24 6.17 -2.73 2.97
CA SER A 24 7.44 -2.20 2.46
C SER A 24 7.32 -1.61 1.06
N GLY A 25 6.37 -2.08 0.27
CA GLY A 25 6.17 -1.59 -1.09
C GLY A 25 5.71 -0.13 -1.12
N PHE A 26 6.28 0.66 -2.01
CA PHE A 26 5.93 2.06 -2.23
C PHE A 26 6.07 2.95 -0.98
N ARG A 27 6.90 2.54 -0.03
CA ARG A 27 7.16 3.30 1.20
C ARG A 27 8.57 3.86 1.20
N LYS A 28 8.72 5.15 1.57
CA LYS A 28 10.01 5.79 1.70
C LYS A 28 10.84 5.10 2.79
N GLY A 29 12.10 4.81 2.50
CA GLY A 29 12.98 4.13 3.44
C GLY A 29 12.80 2.63 3.50
N HIS A 30 11.87 2.09 2.73
CA HIS A 30 11.61 0.64 2.64
C HIS A 30 12.06 0.11 1.29
N SER A 31 12.55 -1.11 1.27
CA SER A 31 13.02 -1.77 0.06
C SER A 31 12.75 -3.28 0.16
N THR A 32 12.99 -4.00 -0.93
CA THR A 32 12.95 -5.47 -0.92
C THR A 32 13.91 -6.02 0.14
N GLU A 33 15.07 -5.38 0.28
CA GLU A 33 16.09 -5.76 1.25
C GLU A 33 15.58 -5.65 2.70
N THR A 34 14.89 -4.54 3.04
CA THR A 34 14.30 -4.39 4.37
C THR A 34 13.21 -5.42 4.64
N ALA A 35 12.39 -5.75 3.63
CA ALA A 35 11.35 -6.77 3.77
C ALA A 35 11.94 -8.15 4.01
N VAL A 36 12.98 -8.52 3.26
CA VAL A 36 13.67 -9.81 3.41
C VAL A 36 14.36 -9.89 4.76
N THR A 37 15.03 -8.81 5.19
CA THR A 37 15.69 -8.75 6.49
C THR A 37 14.70 -8.97 7.63
N TYR A 38 13.55 -8.30 7.57
CA TYR A 38 12.49 -8.47 8.57
C TYR A 38 12.02 -9.91 8.64
N LEU A 39 11.72 -10.52 7.50
CA LEU A 39 11.27 -11.91 7.42
C LEU A 39 12.33 -12.88 7.98
N THR A 40 13.59 -12.68 7.61
CA THR A 40 14.70 -13.50 8.08
C THR A 40 14.85 -13.41 9.59
N ASP A 41 14.78 -12.20 10.15
CA ASP A 41 14.89 -11.98 11.60
C ASP A 41 13.76 -12.68 12.35
N GLN A 42 12.54 -12.64 11.80
CA GLN A 42 11.39 -13.34 12.39
C GLN A 42 11.59 -14.86 12.41
N ILE A 43 12.09 -15.41 11.31
CA ILE A 43 12.36 -16.85 11.20
C ILE A 43 13.44 -17.27 12.21
N LEU A 44 14.52 -16.50 12.31
CA LEU A 44 15.61 -16.80 13.22
C LEU A 44 15.14 -16.72 14.68
N GLU A 45 14.34 -15.72 15.02
CA GLU A 45 13.75 -15.59 16.36
C GLU A 45 12.90 -16.81 16.71
N HIS A 46 12.06 -17.27 15.79
CA HIS A 46 11.25 -18.46 16.01
C HIS A 46 12.10 -19.70 16.20
N MET A 47 13.17 -19.85 15.45
CA MET A 47 14.10 -20.97 15.58
C MET A 47 14.80 -20.95 16.94
N ASP A 48 15.24 -19.78 17.41
CA ASP A 48 15.89 -19.64 18.71
C ASP A 48 14.95 -20.01 19.85
N ASN A 49 13.66 -19.78 19.67
CA ASN A 49 12.61 -20.15 20.64
C ASN A 49 12.10 -21.57 20.45
N GLN A 50 12.75 -22.38 19.61
CA GLN A 50 12.35 -23.74 19.30
C GLN A 50 10.94 -23.85 18.70
N GLN A 51 10.54 -22.83 17.98
CA GLN A 51 9.24 -22.78 17.29
C GLN A 51 9.40 -23.19 15.82
N MET A 52 8.34 -23.77 15.26
CA MET A 52 8.27 -24.07 13.84
C MET A 52 7.66 -22.88 13.12
N THR A 53 8.26 -22.53 11.96
CA THR A 53 7.78 -21.42 11.14
C THR A 53 7.23 -21.98 9.83
N GLY A 54 5.97 -21.66 9.53
CA GLY A 54 5.38 -21.87 8.22
C GLY A 54 5.22 -20.54 7.52
N SER A 55 5.50 -20.48 6.23
CA SER A 55 5.35 -19.26 5.44
C SER A 55 4.46 -19.51 4.23
N VAL A 56 3.56 -18.57 3.98
CA VAL A 56 2.72 -18.57 2.79
C VAL A 56 2.99 -17.28 2.02
N PHE A 57 3.39 -17.43 0.75
CA PHE A 57 3.63 -16.29 -0.13
C PHE A 57 2.45 -16.15 -1.09
N ILE A 58 1.82 -14.98 -1.04
CA ILE A 58 0.66 -14.69 -1.88
C ILE A 58 1.04 -13.60 -2.87
N ASP A 59 0.78 -13.86 -4.14
CA ASP A 59 1.03 -12.90 -5.21
C ASP A 59 -0.24 -12.69 -6.02
N LEU A 60 -0.59 -11.43 -6.27
CA LEU A 60 -1.78 -11.07 -7.00
C LEU A 60 -1.43 -10.80 -8.47
N LYS A 61 -1.98 -11.61 -9.35
CA LYS A 61 -1.79 -11.43 -10.79
C LYS A 61 -2.49 -10.15 -11.25
N LYS A 62 -1.77 -9.28 -11.97
CA LYS A 62 -2.29 -8.02 -12.49
C LYS A 62 -2.95 -7.16 -11.42
N ALA A 63 -2.26 -6.97 -10.29
CA ALA A 63 -2.83 -6.30 -9.13
C ALA A 63 -3.38 -4.90 -9.46
N PHE A 64 -2.64 -4.10 -10.25
CA PHE A 64 -3.08 -2.74 -10.58
C PHE A 64 -4.25 -2.73 -11.59
N ASP A 65 -4.27 -3.68 -12.52
CA ASP A 65 -5.32 -3.75 -13.55
C ASP A 65 -6.66 -4.22 -12.97
N LEU A 66 -6.62 -4.97 -11.87
CA LEU A 66 -7.81 -5.56 -11.26
C LEU A 66 -8.38 -4.72 -10.11
N VAL A 67 -7.83 -3.55 -9.84
CA VAL A 67 -8.33 -2.67 -8.78
C VAL A 67 -9.70 -2.11 -9.21
N ASP A 68 -10.71 -2.35 -8.37
CA ASP A 68 -12.04 -1.75 -8.55
C ASP A 68 -11.98 -0.30 -8.08
N HIS A 69 -12.19 0.64 -9.02
CA HIS A 69 -12.08 2.08 -8.73
C HIS A 69 -13.14 2.54 -7.73
N ASN A 70 -14.34 1.97 -7.76
CA ASN A 70 -15.39 2.33 -6.80
C ASN A 70 -15.02 1.89 -5.39
N CYS A 71 -14.48 0.69 -5.23
CA CYS A 71 -14.00 0.22 -3.93
C CYS A 71 -12.84 1.07 -3.42
N LEU A 72 -11.91 1.44 -4.30
CA LEU A 72 -10.79 2.30 -3.94
C LEU A 72 -11.25 3.67 -3.44
N LEU A 73 -12.21 4.27 -4.15
CA LEU A 73 -12.77 5.58 -3.77
C LEU A 73 -13.51 5.50 -2.43
N GLN A 74 -14.25 4.42 -2.19
CA GLN A 74 -14.91 4.20 -0.90
C GLN A 74 -13.89 4.08 0.23
N LYS A 75 -12.79 3.39 0.00
CA LYS A 75 -11.71 3.29 1.00
C LYS A 75 -11.06 4.63 1.27
N LEU A 76 -10.78 5.42 0.23
CA LEU A 76 -10.23 6.76 0.40
C LEU A 76 -11.14 7.63 1.25
N GLU A 77 -12.45 7.58 0.99
CA GLU A 77 -13.44 8.32 1.78
C GLU A 77 -13.46 7.84 3.23
N HIS A 78 -13.41 6.54 3.44
CA HIS A 78 -13.37 5.95 4.77
C HIS A 78 -12.14 6.41 5.56
N TYR A 79 -10.99 6.54 4.90
CA TYR A 79 -9.76 7.00 5.54
C TYR A 79 -9.69 8.51 5.74
N GLY A 80 -10.68 9.25 5.27
CA GLY A 80 -10.79 10.68 5.49
C GLY A 80 -10.52 11.57 4.29
N VAL A 81 -10.29 11.00 3.11
CA VAL A 81 -10.15 11.76 1.87
C VAL A 81 -11.55 12.11 1.39
N ARG A 82 -11.93 13.39 1.51
CA ARG A 82 -13.30 13.85 1.24
C ARG A 82 -13.30 15.15 0.45
N GLY A 83 -14.49 15.55 -0.02
CA GLY A 83 -14.71 16.82 -0.68
C GLY A 83 -13.96 16.92 -2.01
N LYS A 84 -13.28 18.04 -2.21
CA LYS A 84 -12.56 18.32 -3.47
C LYS A 84 -11.46 17.30 -3.75
N SER A 85 -10.80 16.82 -2.71
CA SER A 85 -9.74 15.82 -2.85
C SER A 85 -10.31 14.51 -3.41
N LEU A 86 -11.44 14.05 -2.88
CA LEU A 86 -12.09 12.85 -3.37
C LEU A 86 -12.59 13.02 -4.80
N THR A 87 -13.16 14.17 -5.13
CA THR A 87 -13.59 14.51 -6.49
C THR A 87 -12.43 14.47 -7.47
N TRP A 88 -11.26 14.98 -7.05
CA TRP A 88 -10.06 14.92 -7.89
C TRP A 88 -9.70 13.46 -8.22
N PHE A 89 -9.69 12.57 -7.22
CA PHE A 89 -9.40 11.15 -7.45
C PHE A 89 -10.45 10.48 -8.33
N GLN A 90 -11.73 10.81 -8.14
CA GLN A 90 -12.79 10.30 -9.01
C GLN A 90 -12.53 10.66 -10.47
N ASN A 91 -12.19 11.92 -10.74
CA ASN A 91 -11.90 12.39 -12.10
C ASN A 91 -10.62 11.77 -12.64
N TYR A 92 -9.58 11.67 -11.83
CA TYR A 92 -8.31 11.10 -12.23
C TYR A 92 -8.45 9.64 -12.65
N LEU A 93 -9.13 8.83 -11.85
CA LEU A 93 -9.33 7.40 -12.13
C LEU A 93 -10.32 7.18 -13.28
N GLY A 94 -11.38 7.99 -13.35
CA GLY A 94 -12.41 7.84 -14.37
C GLY A 94 -11.99 8.30 -15.75
N SER A 95 -11.14 9.32 -15.85
CA SER A 95 -10.70 9.87 -17.13
C SER A 95 -9.40 9.24 -17.64
N ARG A 96 -8.72 8.45 -16.82
CA ARG A 96 -7.46 7.84 -17.22
C ARG A 96 -7.71 6.61 -18.06
N THR A 97 -7.38 6.71 -19.35
CA THR A 97 -7.35 5.56 -20.26
C THR A 97 -5.92 5.10 -20.39
N GLN A 98 -5.67 3.83 -20.07
CA GLN A 98 -4.39 3.22 -20.41
C GLN A 98 -4.39 2.89 -21.89
N GLN A 99 -3.51 3.53 -22.62
CA GLN A 99 -3.16 3.09 -23.95
C GLN A 99 -2.00 2.12 -23.85
N VAL A 100 -2.26 0.94 -24.30
CA VAL A 100 -1.22 -0.08 -24.43
C VAL A 100 -0.43 0.19 -25.71
#